data_db239e083511e7b38a6121b5738eb978
#
_entry.id   db239e083511e7b38a6121b5738eb978
#
_cell.length_a   1.000
_cell.length_b   1.000
_cell.length_c   1.000
_cell.angle_alpha   90.00
_cell.angle_beta   90.00
_cell.angle_gamma   90.00
#
_symmetry.space_group_name_H-M   'P 1'
#
loop_
_entity.id
_entity.type
_entity.pdbx_description
1 polymer ?
#
loop_
_entity_poly.entity_id
_entity_poly.type
_entity_poly.pdbx_seq_one_letter_code
_entity_poly.pdbx_strand_id
1 'polypeptide(L)'
;MITTEEIATKVYAMLQASEVKNFISGVIDYERNDYTKEDVIIVPHTIDGEASVRYGQTNVNIHVPDKVIAKGKGQAVYRTHFKRLIEIRAKVVEVLKNHYESGKGYNWNIGRFNPPIKEKDQNEHFVSLALELTVREKSIN
;
A
#
# COMPACT_ATOMS: atom_id res chain seq x y z
N MET A 1 18.71 -13.98 -5.97
CA MET A 1 18.66 -12.90 -4.96
C MET A 1 17.26 -12.27 -4.96
N ILE A 2 16.67 -12.13 -3.80
CA ILE A 2 15.37 -11.47 -3.66
C ILE A 2 15.57 -9.95 -3.78
N THR A 3 14.83 -9.32 -4.68
CA THR A 3 14.91 -7.89 -4.94
C THR A 3 13.65 -7.15 -4.50
N THR A 4 13.75 -5.83 -4.38
CA THR A 4 12.59 -4.99 -4.06
C THR A 4 11.53 -5.10 -5.14
N GLU A 5 11.93 -5.24 -6.40
CA GLU A 5 11.02 -5.38 -7.54
C GLU A 5 10.22 -6.69 -7.45
N GLU A 6 10.86 -7.79 -7.02
CA GLU A 6 10.15 -9.06 -6.83
C GLU A 6 9.07 -8.97 -5.78
N ILE A 7 9.39 -8.34 -4.65
CA ILE A 7 8.42 -8.15 -3.57
C ILE A 7 7.26 -7.27 -4.04
N ALA A 8 7.57 -6.15 -4.69
CA ALA A 8 6.54 -5.25 -5.21
C ALA A 8 5.64 -5.95 -6.21
N THR A 9 6.21 -6.77 -7.10
CA THR A 9 5.45 -7.55 -8.09
C THR A 9 4.54 -8.57 -7.41
N LYS A 10 5.02 -9.23 -6.35
CA LYS A 10 4.21 -10.18 -5.58
C LYS A 10 3.04 -9.49 -4.90
N VAL A 11 3.27 -8.36 -4.26
CA VAL A 11 2.22 -7.57 -3.61
C VAL A 11 1.18 -7.12 -4.64
N TYR A 12 1.63 -6.63 -5.78
CA TYR A 12 0.75 -6.24 -6.89
C TYR A 12 -0.13 -7.41 -7.34
N ALA A 13 0.47 -8.57 -7.58
CA ALA A 13 -0.26 -9.76 -8.04
C ALA A 13 -1.32 -10.21 -7.02
N MET A 14 -0.99 -10.19 -5.74
CA MET A 14 -1.94 -10.57 -4.69
C MET A 14 -3.13 -9.61 -4.63
N LEU A 15 -2.88 -8.32 -4.72
CA LEU A 15 -3.93 -7.30 -4.70
C LEU A 15 -4.80 -7.36 -5.96
N GLN A 16 -4.19 -7.55 -7.13
CA GLN A 16 -4.91 -7.67 -8.41
C GLN A 16 -5.82 -8.90 -8.45
N ALA A 17 -5.42 -9.98 -7.80
CA ALA A 17 -6.21 -11.21 -7.72
C ALA A 17 -7.32 -11.16 -6.66
N SER A 18 -7.37 -10.08 -5.88
CA SER A 18 -8.30 -9.94 -4.76
C SER A 18 -9.51 -9.07 -5.10
N GLU A 19 -10.43 -8.95 -4.15
CA GLU A 19 -11.59 -8.06 -4.26
C GLU A 19 -11.21 -6.58 -4.26
N VAL A 20 -10.02 -6.22 -3.79
CA VAL A 20 -9.57 -4.82 -3.73
C VAL A 20 -9.67 -4.17 -5.09
N LYS A 21 -9.28 -4.85 -6.15
CA LYS A 21 -9.34 -4.36 -7.51
C LYS A 21 -10.71 -3.82 -7.90
N ASN A 22 -11.78 -4.51 -7.50
CA ASN A 22 -13.14 -4.15 -7.85
C ASN A 22 -13.81 -3.24 -6.82
N PHE A 23 -13.19 -3.09 -5.65
CA PHE A 23 -13.73 -2.29 -4.55
C PHE A 23 -13.38 -0.81 -4.66
N ILE A 24 -12.23 -0.50 -5.26
CA ILE A 24 -11.74 0.87 -5.42
C ILE A 24 -12.16 1.45 -6.78
N SER A 25 -12.29 2.76 -6.85
CA SER A 25 -12.68 3.43 -8.10
C SER A 25 -11.51 3.60 -9.07
N GLY A 26 -10.29 3.53 -8.58
CA GLY A 26 -9.07 3.70 -9.37
C GLY A 26 -8.33 2.40 -9.62
N VAL A 27 -7.01 2.41 -9.43
CA VAL A 27 -6.14 1.31 -9.81
C VAL A 27 -5.23 0.86 -8.67
N ILE A 28 -4.74 -0.36 -8.79
CA ILE A 28 -3.61 -0.87 -8.03
C ILE A 28 -2.40 -0.68 -8.95
N ASP A 29 -1.41 0.10 -8.51
CA ASP A 29 -0.27 0.44 -9.37
C ASP A 29 0.93 0.82 -8.51
N TYR A 30 2.01 1.21 -9.16
CA TYR A 30 3.21 1.74 -8.53
C TYR A 30 3.27 3.26 -8.57
N GLU A 31 2.49 3.88 -9.44
CA GLU A 31 2.45 5.33 -9.64
C GLU A 31 1.02 5.82 -9.78
N ARG A 32 0.82 7.09 -9.38
CA ARG A 32 -0.48 7.76 -9.51
C ARG A 32 -0.59 8.43 -10.88
N ASN A 33 -1.80 8.41 -11.45
CA ASN A 33 -2.09 9.19 -12.65
C ASN A 33 -3.44 9.92 -12.61
N ASP A 34 -4.30 9.60 -11.65
CA ASP A 34 -5.61 10.26 -11.53
C ASP A 34 -5.96 10.46 -10.05
N TYR A 35 -5.83 11.70 -9.57
CA TYR A 35 -6.06 12.06 -8.17
C TYR A 35 -7.55 12.15 -7.81
N THR A 36 -8.45 11.96 -8.78
CA THR A 36 -9.90 11.94 -8.51
C THR A 36 -10.41 10.52 -8.18
N LYS A 37 -9.54 9.54 -8.21
CA LYS A 37 -9.86 8.13 -7.99
C LYS A 37 -9.22 7.61 -6.71
N GLU A 38 -9.80 6.52 -6.18
CA GLU A 38 -9.21 5.78 -5.08
C GLU A 38 -8.17 4.83 -5.64
N ASP A 39 -6.93 4.95 -5.19
CA ASP A 39 -5.83 4.11 -5.68
C ASP A 39 -5.13 3.39 -4.54
N VAL A 40 -4.60 2.23 -4.84
CA VAL A 40 -3.70 1.48 -3.95
C VAL A 40 -2.34 1.45 -4.63
N ILE A 41 -1.36 2.13 -4.04
CA ILE A 41 -0.05 2.35 -4.64
C ILE A 41 1.02 1.62 -3.83
N ILE A 42 1.80 0.81 -4.52
CA ILE A 42 2.87 0.01 -3.94
C ILE A 42 4.18 0.76 -4.08
N VAL A 43 4.84 1.02 -2.96
CA VAL A 43 6.09 1.79 -2.92
C VAL A 43 7.17 0.92 -2.28
N PRO A 44 8.02 0.26 -3.09
CA PRO A 44 9.12 -0.53 -2.54
C PRO A 44 10.21 0.38 -1.95
N HIS A 45 10.77 -0.08 -0.85
CA HIS A 45 11.92 0.54 -0.22
C HIS A 45 13.09 -0.45 -0.24
N THR A 46 14.24 0.00 0.26
CA THR A 46 15.47 -0.78 0.27
C THR A 46 15.33 -2.06 1.10
N ILE A 47 15.95 -3.13 0.63
CA ILE A 47 16.22 -4.33 1.41
C ILE A 47 17.70 -4.27 1.78
N ASP A 48 17.97 -4.10 3.08
CA ASP A 48 19.33 -3.87 3.57
C ASP A 48 20.05 -5.17 3.91
N GLY A 49 21.35 -5.15 3.70
CA GLY A 49 22.25 -6.15 4.19
C GLY A 49 22.83 -7.04 3.11
N GLU A 50 24.00 -7.58 3.41
CA GLU A 50 24.71 -8.55 2.56
C GLU A 50 24.77 -9.92 3.21
N ALA A 51 24.27 -10.03 4.43
CA ALA A 51 24.24 -11.27 5.19
C ALA A 51 23.14 -12.20 4.66
N SER A 52 23.13 -13.43 5.17
CA SER A 52 22.10 -14.42 4.83
C SER A 52 20.70 -14.02 5.32
N VAL A 53 20.61 -13.08 6.26
CA VAL A 53 19.34 -12.52 6.71
C VAL A 53 19.36 -11.02 6.43
N ARG A 54 18.37 -10.55 5.67
CA ARG A 54 18.25 -9.14 5.32
C ARG A 54 16.87 -8.64 5.70
N TYR A 55 16.75 -7.34 5.91
CA TYR A 55 15.51 -6.71 6.31
C TYR A 55 15.15 -5.58 5.36
N GLY A 56 13.88 -5.40 5.12
CA GLY A 56 13.42 -4.34 4.24
C GLY A 56 11.99 -3.96 4.51
N GLN A 57 11.45 -3.12 3.63
CA GLN A 57 10.11 -2.61 3.76
C GLN A 57 9.53 -2.32 2.40
N THR A 58 8.24 -2.63 2.26
CA THR A 58 7.44 -2.18 1.13
C THR A 58 6.21 -1.48 1.70
N ASN A 59 5.95 -0.27 1.26
CA ASN A 59 4.76 0.44 1.69
C ASN A 59 3.63 0.22 0.70
N VAL A 60 2.41 0.16 1.22
CA VAL A 60 1.20 0.14 0.42
C VAL A 60 0.39 1.36 0.85
N ASN A 61 0.27 2.32 -0.04
CA ASN A 61 -0.42 3.57 0.21
C ASN A 61 -1.82 3.52 -0.37
N ILE A 62 -2.82 3.81 0.45
CA ILE A 62 -4.22 3.81 0.05
C ILE A 62 -4.66 5.26 -0.04
N HIS A 63 -4.93 5.73 -1.26
CA HIS A 63 -5.29 7.11 -1.56
C HIS A 63 -6.80 7.20 -1.79
N VAL A 64 -7.44 8.14 -1.11
CA VAL A 64 -8.88 8.35 -1.21
C VAL A 64 -9.16 9.84 -1.36
N PRO A 65 -9.92 10.24 -2.42
CA PRO A 65 -10.34 11.63 -2.55
C PRO A 65 -11.18 12.07 -1.35
N ASP A 66 -11.02 13.32 -0.96
CA ASP A 66 -11.75 13.89 0.16
C ASP A 66 -13.26 13.96 -0.15
N LYS A 67 -14.08 13.88 0.89
CA LYS A 67 -15.51 14.12 0.78
C LYS A 67 -15.75 15.60 0.52
N VAL A 68 -16.62 15.89 -0.42
CA VAL A 68 -17.04 17.25 -0.70
C VAL A 68 -18.29 17.54 0.12
N ILE A 69 -18.21 18.57 0.96
CA ILE A 69 -19.35 19.08 1.73
C ILE A 69 -19.69 20.44 1.19
N ALA A 70 -20.88 20.58 0.58
CA ALA A 70 -21.34 21.87 0.11
C ALA A 70 -21.73 22.73 1.31
N LYS A 71 -21.12 23.92 1.43
CA LYS A 71 -21.59 24.97 2.33
C LYS A 71 -22.33 26.03 1.53
N GLY A 72 -23.25 26.74 2.17
CA GLY A 72 -24.05 27.77 1.54
C GLY A 72 -23.23 28.72 0.65
N LYS A 73 -23.85 29.24 -0.43
CA LYS A 73 -23.24 30.06 -1.49
C LYS A 73 -22.33 29.29 -2.44
N GLY A 74 -22.52 27.97 -2.59
CA GLY A 74 -21.77 27.18 -3.56
C GLY A 74 -20.30 26.89 -3.24
N GLN A 75 -19.86 27.23 -2.05
CA GLN A 75 -18.48 26.92 -1.64
C GLN A 75 -18.38 25.46 -1.20
N ALA A 76 -17.46 24.72 -1.82
CA ALA A 76 -17.18 23.35 -1.45
C ALA A 76 -16.14 23.31 -0.31
N VAL A 77 -16.40 22.47 0.67
CA VAL A 77 -15.47 22.18 1.76
C VAL A 77 -15.06 20.71 1.63
N TYR A 78 -13.78 20.45 1.70
CA TYR A 78 -13.23 19.11 1.57
C TYR A 78 -12.89 18.56 2.94
N ARG A 79 -13.25 17.29 3.16
CA ARG A 79 -12.99 16.57 4.42
C ARG A 79 -12.37 15.22 4.13
N THR A 80 -11.46 14.79 4.98
CA THR A 80 -10.89 13.45 4.92
C THR A 80 -12.00 12.40 4.94
N HIS A 81 -11.95 11.49 3.99
CA HIS A 81 -12.97 10.43 3.88
C HIS A 81 -12.58 9.22 4.73
N PHE A 82 -12.70 9.33 6.03
CA PHE A 82 -12.31 8.26 6.97
C PHE A 82 -12.97 6.92 6.68
N LYS A 83 -14.27 6.95 6.38
CA LYS A 83 -15.01 5.71 6.13
C LYS A 83 -14.40 4.90 5.00
N ARG A 84 -14.09 5.53 3.87
CA ARG A 84 -13.50 4.83 2.72
C ARG A 84 -12.07 4.37 3.01
N LEU A 85 -11.29 5.19 3.70
CA LEU A 85 -9.94 4.80 4.11
C LEU A 85 -9.97 3.56 4.99
N ILE A 86 -10.89 3.50 5.96
CA ILE A 86 -11.06 2.36 6.84
C ILE A 86 -11.46 1.12 6.05
N GLU A 87 -12.46 1.24 5.18
CA GLU A 87 -12.99 0.12 4.41
C GLU A 87 -11.95 -0.49 3.47
N ILE A 88 -11.24 0.37 2.73
CA ILE A 88 -10.24 -0.09 1.77
C ILE A 88 -9.05 -0.70 2.52
N ARG A 89 -8.59 -0.03 3.59
CA ARG A 89 -7.46 -0.56 4.38
C ARG A 89 -7.79 -1.94 4.95
N ALA A 90 -9.00 -2.15 5.45
CA ALA A 90 -9.41 -3.44 5.98
C ALA A 90 -9.30 -4.55 4.93
N LYS A 91 -9.72 -4.27 3.69
CA LYS A 91 -9.60 -5.24 2.60
C LYS A 91 -8.17 -5.50 2.19
N VAL A 92 -7.35 -4.48 2.13
CA VAL A 92 -5.92 -4.61 1.81
C VAL A 92 -5.20 -5.42 2.88
N VAL A 93 -5.47 -5.15 4.16
CA VAL A 93 -4.89 -5.89 5.27
C VAL A 93 -5.27 -7.36 5.19
N GLU A 94 -6.53 -7.68 4.90
CA GLU A 94 -6.98 -9.07 4.80
C GLU A 94 -6.22 -9.84 3.72
N VAL A 95 -5.88 -9.18 2.61
CA VAL A 95 -5.12 -9.80 1.52
C VAL A 95 -3.65 -9.97 1.89
N LEU A 96 -3.04 -8.96 2.51
CA LEU A 96 -1.59 -8.88 2.69
C LEU A 96 -1.08 -9.29 4.06
N LYS A 97 -1.96 -9.51 5.04
CA LYS A 97 -1.53 -9.83 6.41
C LYS A 97 -0.56 -11.00 6.42
N ASN A 98 0.43 -10.88 7.26
CA ASN A 98 1.45 -11.90 7.59
C ASN A 98 1.63 -12.98 6.52
N HIS A 99 2.44 -12.67 5.54
CA HIS A 99 2.69 -13.55 4.41
C HIS A 99 4.03 -14.23 4.53
N TYR A 100 4.04 -15.54 4.31
CA TYR A 100 5.25 -16.35 4.22
C TYR A 100 5.30 -16.97 2.82
N GLU A 101 6.37 -16.71 2.09
CA GLU A 101 6.55 -17.28 0.75
C GLU A 101 7.44 -18.51 0.85
N SER A 102 6.81 -19.67 0.87
CA SER A 102 7.51 -20.94 0.96
C SER A 102 8.41 -21.16 -0.25
N GLY A 103 9.64 -21.59 -0.01
CA GLY A 103 10.61 -21.88 -1.07
C GLY A 103 11.31 -20.65 -1.63
N LYS A 104 10.85 -19.44 -1.31
CA LYS A 104 11.46 -18.19 -1.76
C LYS A 104 12.34 -17.53 -0.72
N GLY A 105 12.15 -17.85 0.54
CA GLY A 105 13.00 -17.34 1.61
C GLY A 105 12.64 -15.95 2.10
N TYR A 106 11.41 -15.51 1.94
CA TYR A 106 10.97 -14.24 2.50
C TYR A 106 9.60 -14.32 3.14
N ASN A 107 9.38 -13.42 4.07
CA ASN A 107 8.07 -13.21 4.67
C ASN A 107 7.90 -11.73 5.00
N TRP A 108 6.67 -11.32 5.21
CA TRP A 108 6.39 -9.99 5.73
C TRP A 108 5.31 -10.00 6.77
N ASN A 109 5.36 -8.98 7.64
CA ASN A 109 4.31 -8.66 8.59
C ASN A 109 3.90 -7.21 8.35
N ILE A 110 2.65 -6.89 8.63
CA ILE A 110 2.23 -5.50 8.63
C ILE A 110 2.66 -4.91 9.98
N GLY A 111 3.70 -4.08 9.95
CA GLY A 111 4.32 -3.58 11.17
C GLY A 111 3.88 -2.18 11.57
N ARG A 112 3.28 -1.42 10.66
CA ARG A 112 2.95 -0.03 10.94
C ARG A 112 1.73 0.43 10.16
N PHE A 113 0.88 1.19 10.84
CA PHE A 113 -0.28 1.89 10.27
C PHE A 113 -0.11 3.37 10.54
N ASN A 114 0.01 4.17 9.50
CA ASN A 114 0.10 5.62 9.65
C ASN A 114 -1.28 6.24 9.71
N PRO A 115 -1.45 7.39 10.40
CA PRO A 115 -2.68 8.17 10.30
C PRO A 115 -2.82 8.75 8.90
N PRO A 116 -4.02 9.23 8.51
CA PRO A 116 -4.19 9.85 7.21
C PRO A 116 -3.27 11.05 7.02
N ILE A 117 -2.63 11.09 5.86
CA ILE A 117 -1.72 12.15 5.46
C ILE A 117 -2.32 12.84 4.24
N LYS A 118 -2.35 14.18 4.26
CA LYS A 118 -2.84 14.93 3.12
C LYS A 118 -1.84 14.86 1.96
N GLU A 119 -2.34 14.51 0.78
CA GLU A 119 -1.53 14.55 -0.43
C GLU A 119 -1.26 16.01 -0.80
N LYS A 120 -0.01 16.34 -1.10
CA LYS A 120 0.39 17.71 -1.40
C LYS A 120 -0.39 18.24 -2.61
N ASP A 121 -0.97 19.43 -2.43
CA ASP A 121 -1.70 20.17 -3.47
C ASP A 121 -2.92 19.44 -4.05
N GLN A 122 -3.41 18.40 -3.36
CA GLN A 122 -4.58 17.63 -3.78
C GLN A 122 -5.62 17.58 -2.66
N ASN A 123 -6.90 17.50 -3.04
CA ASN A 123 -7.99 17.28 -2.10
C ASN A 123 -8.16 15.78 -1.87
N GLU A 124 -7.16 15.21 -1.24
CA GLU A 124 -7.11 13.78 -0.99
C GLU A 124 -6.20 13.49 0.21
N HIS A 125 -6.48 12.37 0.86
CA HIS A 125 -5.63 11.85 1.92
C HIS A 125 -5.27 10.41 1.61
N PHE A 126 -4.15 9.96 2.15
CA PHE A 126 -3.74 8.57 2.05
C PHE A 126 -3.32 8.03 3.41
N VAL A 127 -3.49 6.73 3.58
CA VAL A 127 -2.90 5.98 4.68
C VAL A 127 -1.86 5.03 4.13
N SER A 128 -0.83 4.76 4.91
CA SER A 128 0.25 3.89 4.49
C SER A 128 0.34 2.68 5.41
N LEU A 129 0.47 1.50 4.80
CA LEU A 129 0.78 0.26 5.49
C LEU A 129 2.24 -0.08 5.22
N ALA A 130 3.01 -0.38 6.26
CA ALA A 130 4.38 -0.84 6.09
C ALA A 130 4.40 -2.37 6.19
N LEU A 131 4.75 -3.01 5.08
CA LEU A 131 5.05 -4.43 5.07
C LEU A 131 6.52 -4.59 5.46
N GLU A 132 6.76 -5.09 6.65
CA GLU A 132 8.12 -5.29 7.16
C GLU A 132 8.61 -6.66 6.70
N LEU A 133 9.67 -6.65 5.90
CA LEU A 133 10.21 -7.82 5.21
C LEU A 133 11.36 -8.44 5.99
N THR A 134 11.38 -9.76 6.02
CA THR A 134 12.54 -10.54 6.43
C THR A 134 12.90 -11.46 5.27
N VAL A 135 14.13 -11.38 4.80
CA VAL A 135 14.63 -12.17 3.67
C VAL A 135 15.74 -13.08 4.17
N ARG A 136 15.57 -14.39 3.99
CA ARG A 136 16.52 -15.40 4.37
C ARG A 136 16.90 -16.19 3.13
N GLU A 137 18.02 -15.85 2.55
CA GLU A 137 18.53 -16.53 1.38
C GLU A 137 19.71 -17.42 1.76
N LYS A 138 19.75 -18.61 1.15
CA LYS A 138 20.93 -19.44 1.30
C LYS A 138 22.11 -18.77 0.63
N SER A 139 23.24 -18.76 1.31
CA SER A 139 24.48 -18.33 0.73
C SER A 139 24.81 -19.24 -0.45
N ILE A 140 25.06 -18.65 -1.61
CA ILE A 140 25.54 -19.38 -2.78
C ILE A 140 27.07 -19.30 -2.76
N ASN A 141 27.66 -20.42 -2.53
CA ASN A 141 29.12 -20.52 -2.62
C ASN A 141 29.55 -21.02 -3.99
#